data_0eea625a6ba0f76d6ad5874e1da4214c
#
_entry.id   0eea625a6ba0f76d6ad5874e1da4214c
#
_cell.length_a   1.000
_cell.length_b   1.000
_cell.length_c   1.000
_cell.angle_alpha   90.00
_cell.angle_beta   90.00
_cell.angle_gamma   90.00
#
_symmetry.space_group_name_H-M   'P 1'
#
loop_
_entity.id
_entity.type
_entity.pdbx_description
1 polymer ?
#
loop_
_entity_poly.entity_id
_entity_poly.type
_entity_poly.pdbx_seq_one_letter_code
_entity_poly.pdbx_strand_id
1 'polypeptide(L)'
;MHQLAAPIFLLASPEPALLATMEPFLLAGGAQVEIVLSAEAALDAVTRPAQPSLALLDENLPGMPIGQLLAAMRAHEAAARIPVVLIVDTLTQDWSDRLVEGAIDDVIMRSDERSYWQLRLDLVMRNQRTAIELEGLRDIALRSTQLDRLTGIYNREALLAELFRETDRVQRMNSPLSLVLFDIDDFGHWNSRLGIDACDDLLCQVVARAGPLLRSYDLLGWPGKDEFLVGLPDCGTANALALTERLRVEVFASPFRVAGESVRVSACFGIAASHGRSPVVVLREAEKALGWAKAAGPETIQCFGSPANPSLSPVTFFSSTSGDELLAW
;
A
#
# COMPACT_ATOMS: atom_id res chain seq x y z
N MET A 1 3.66 -30.36 -0.18
CA MET A 1 2.25 -30.27 -0.57
C MET A 1 1.49 -29.72 0.63
N HIS A 2 1.20 -28.41 0.65
CA HIS A 2 0.29 -27.85 1.65
C HIS A 2 -1.11 -28.36 1.28
N GLN A 3 -1.73 -29.11 2.15
CA GLN A 3 -3.14 -29.42 2.10
C GLN A 3 -3.88 -28.10 2.29
N LEU A 4 -4.40 -27.53 1.20
CA LEU A 4 -5.31 -26.38 1.29
C LEU A 4 -6.50 -26.84 2.12
N ALA A 5 -6.81 -26.13 3.19
CA ALA A 5 -8.01 -26.37 3.99
C ALA A 5 -9.24 -26.30 3.06
N ALA A 6 -10.24 -27.16 3.31
CA ALA A 6 -11.47 -27.14 2.54
C ALA A 6 -12.12 -25.74 2.62
N PRO A 7 -12.61 -25.18 1.51
CA PRO A 7 -13.24 -23.88 1.52
C PRO A 7 -14.52 -23.88 2.36
N ILE A 8 -14.74 -22.83 3.14
CA ILE A 8 -15.95 -22.64 3.95
C ILE A 8 -16.95 -21.87 3.10
N PHE A 9 -18.13 -22.42 2.89
CA PHE A 9 -19.24 -21.74 2.22
C PHE A 9 -20.31 -21.37 3.25
N LEU A 10 -20.73 -20.12 3.23
CA LEU A 10 -21.86 -19.65 4.01
C LEU A 10 -23.15 -19.92 3.22
N LEU A 11 -24.09 -20.64 3.81
CA LEU A 11 -25.42 -20.86 3.27
C LEU A 11 -26.44 -20.18 4.18
N ALA A 12 -27.00 -19.07 3.72
CA ALA A 12 -27.94 -18.27 4.48
C ALA A 12 -29.35 -18.42 3.88
N SER A 13 -30.22 -19.13 4.56
CA SER A 13 -31.63 -19.31 4.17
C SER A 13 -32.48 -19.71 5.35
N PRO A 14 -33.72 -19.19 5.48
CA PRO A 14 -34.68 -19.61 6.48
C PRO A 14 -35.42 -20.89 6.06
N GLU A 15 -35.30 -21.35 4.82
CA GLU A 15 -36.12 -22.41 4.23
C GLU A 15 -35.49 -23.79 4.44
N PRO A 16 -36.10 -24.69 5.25
CA PRO A 16 -35.55 -26.01 5.52
C PRO A 16 -35.43 -26.91 4.27
N ALA A 17 -36.32 -26.75 3.29
CA ALA A 17 -36.29 -27.54 2.08
C ALA A 17 -35.09 -27.21 1.17
N LEU A 18 -34.76 -25.90 1.10
CA LEU A 18 -33.58 -25.41 0.39
C LEU A 18 -32.30 -25.88 1.08
N LEU A 19 -32.23 -25.72 2.41
CA LEU A 19 -31.08 -26.20 3.20
C LEU A 19 -30.85 -27.70 3.02
N ALA A 20 -31.89 -28.52 3.13
CA ALA A 20 -31.81 -29.97 2.97
C ALA A 20 -31.34 -30.39 1.55
N THR A 21 -31.47 -29.52 0.56
CA THR A 21 -31.05 -29.79 -0.81
C THR A 21 -29.63 -29.26 -1.09
N MET A 22 -29.35 -28.03 -0.62
CA MET A 22 -28.07 -27.33 -0.91
C MET A 22 -26.91 -27.83 -0.04
N GLU A 23 -27.12 -28.05 1.25
CA GLU A 23 -26.07 -28.48 2.15
C GLU A 23 -25.38 -29.77 1.70
N PRO A 24 -26.10 -30.90 1.44
CA PRO A 24 -25.46 -32.11 0.95
C PRO A 24 -24.77 -31.94 -0.40
N PHE A 25 -25.32 -31.07 -1.25
CA PHE A 25 -24.73 -30.75 -2.55
C PHE A 25 -23.38 -30.03 -2.40
N LEU A 26 -23.29 -29.03 -1.54
CA LEU A 26 -22.05 -28.28 -1.27
C LEU A 26 -20.99 -29.14 -0.57
N LEU A 27 -21.41 -29.98 0.40
CA LEU A 27 -20.53 -30.93 1.07
C LEU A 27 -19.95 -31.97 0.09
N ALA A 28 -20.76 -32.46 -0.85
CA ALA A 28 -20.30 -33.39 -1.88
C ALA A 28 -19.27 -32.73 -2.83
N GLY A 29 -19.32 -31.40 -3.00
CA GLY A 29 -18.32 -30.59 -3.72
C GLY A 29 -17.03 -30.36 -2.94
N GLY A 30 -16.91 -30.88 -1.71
CA GLY A 30 -15.70 -30.77 -0.88
C GLY A 30 -15.59 -29.49 -0.05
N ALA A 31 -16.66 -28.68 0.04
CA ALA A 31 -16.71 -27.52 0.91
C ALA A 31 -17.10 -27.89 2.34
N GLN A 32 -16.72 -27.06 3.32
CA GLN A 32 -17.37 -26.98 4.61
C GLN A 32 -18.53 -26.00 4.52
N VAL A 33 -19.67 -26.32 5.13
CA VAL A 33 -20.86 -25.47 5.03
C VAL A 33 -21.20 -24.91 6.42
N GLU A 34 -21.30 -23.60 6.48
CA GLU A 34 -21.84 -22.87 7.62
C GLU A 34 -23.24 -22.39 7.29
N ILE A 35 -24.22 -22.77 8.11
CA ILE A 35 -25.64 -22.43 7.88
C ILE A 35 -26.05 -21.32 8.85
N VAL A 36 -26.71 -20.29 8.33
CA VAL A 36 -27.32 -19.21 9.11
C VAL A 36 -28.74 -18.94 8.61
N LEU A 37 -29.61 -18.44 9.50
CA LEU A 37 -31.04 -18.35 9.24
C LEU A 37 -31.56 -16.90 9.15
N SER A 38 -30.67 -15.89 9.32
CA SER A 38 -31.06 -14.48 9.24
C SER A 38 -29.96 -13.64 8.59
N ALA A 39 -30.34 -12.45 8.12
CA ALA A 39 -29.44 -11.50 7.49
C ALA A 39 -28.37 -10.97 8.48
N GLU A 40 -28.73 -10.76 9.74
CA GLU A 40 -27.79 -10.31 10.79
C GLU A 40 -26.73 -11.40 11.05
N ALA A 41 -27.15 -12.67 11.15
CA ALA A 41 -26.23 -13.78 11.33
C ALA A 41 -25.31 -13.98 10.11
N ALA A 42 -25.83 -13.71 8.90
CA ALA A 42 -25.02 -13.73 7.69
C ALA A 42 -23.95 -12.61 7.68
N LEU A 43 -24.33 -11.40 8.09
CA LEU A 43 -23.42 -10.27 8.21
C LEU A 43 -22.33 -10.55 9.26
N ASP A 44 -22.70 -11.08 10.42
CA ASP A 44 -21.75 -11.48 11.46
C ASP A 44 -20.76 -12.55 10.95
N ALA A 45 -21.26 -13.55 10.23
CA ALA A 45 -20.42 -14.61 9.66
C ALA A 45 -19.35 -14.09 8.68
N VAL A 46 -19.67 -13.11 7.84
CA VAL A 46 -18.75 -12.56 6.83
C VAL A 46 -17.80 -11.49 7.38
N THR A 47 -18.07 -10.95 8.55
CA THR A 47 -17.23 -9.92 9.18
C THR A 47 -16.25 -10.47 10.22
N ARG A 48 -16.32 -11.76 10.57
CA ARG A 48 -15.41 -12.45 11.49
C ARG A 48 -14.00 -12.63 10.88
N PRO A 49 -12.96 -12.84 11.70
CA PRO A 49 -11.61 -13.15 11.20
C PRO A 49 -11.54 -14.41 10.32
N ALA A 50 -12.30 -15.47 10.66
CA ALA A 50 -12.42 -16.68 9.84
C ALA A 50 -13.59 -16.55 8.88
N GLN A 51 -13.32 -16.00 7.69
CA GLN A 51 -14.34 -15.66 6.71
C GLN A 51 -14.67 -16.84 5.78
N PRO A 52 -15.92 -16.93 5.30
CA PRO A 52 -16.28 -17.86 4.25
C PRO A 52 -15.63 -17.45 2.91
N SER A 53 -15.33 -18.45 2.08
CA SER A 53 -14.80 -18.27 0.73
C SER A 53 -15.89 -17.92 -0.29
N LEU A 54 -17.16 -18.13 0.06
CA LEU A 54 -18.33 -17.87 -0.75
C LEU A 54 -19.54 -17.69 0.16
N ALA A 55 -20.41 -16.72 -0.13
CA ALA A 55 -21.71 -16.55 0.52
C ALA A 55 -22.85 -16.84 -0.45
N LEU A 56 -23.67 -17.82 -0.12
CA LEU A 56 -24.96 -18.10 -0.79
C LEU A 56 -26.07 -17.49 0.07
N LEU A 57 -26.74 -16.50 -0.45
CA LEU A 57 -27.75 -15.75 0.28
C LEU A 57 -29.13 -15.91 -0.36
N ASP A 58 -30.08 -16.33 0.42
CA ASP A 58 -31.48 -16.39 0.03
C ASP A 58 -32.11 -14.98 -0.02
N GLU A 59 -32.83 -14.65 -1.10
CA GLU A 59 -33.53 -13.35 -1.20
C GLU A 59 -34.58 -13.13 -0.10
N ASN A 60 -35.11 -14.21 0.48
CA ASN A 60 -36.14 -14.21 1.53
C ASN A 60 -35.58 -14.31 2.95
N LEU A 61 -34.29 -13.98 3.17
CA LEU A 61 -33.70 -13.95 4.50
C LEU A 61 -34.45 -13.00 5.44
N PRO A 62 -34.87 -13.47 6.64
CA PRO A 62 -35.49 -12.61 7.65
C PRO A 62 -34.47 -11.67 8.28
N GLY A 63 -34.96 -10.60 8.90
CA GLY A 63 -34.17 -9.57 9.54
C GLY A 63 -34.06 -8.31 8.67
N MET A 64 -32.84 -7.88 8.35
CA MET A 64 -32.68 -6.72 7.47
C MET A 64 -32.98 -7.07 6.00
N PRO A 65 -33.48 -6.11 5.19
CA PRO A 65 -33.66 -6.29 3.76
C PRO A 65 -32.37 -6.70 3.06
N ILE A 66 -32.45 -7.65 2.12
CA ILE A 66 -31.27 -8.22 1.42
C ILE A 66 -30.40 -7.13 0.78
N GLY A 67 -30.99 -6.07 0.23
CA GLY A 67 -30.23 -4.94 -0.32
C GLY A 67 -29.41 -4.18 0.72
N GLN A 68 -29.88 -4.11 1.98
CA GLN A 68 -29.10 -3.51 3.07
C GLN A 68 -27.98 -4.44 3.52
N LEU A 69 -28.21 -5.75 3.56
CA LEU A 69 -27.18 -6.74 3.83
C LEU A 69 -26.04 -6.65 2.81
N LEU A 70 -26.36 -6.64 1.52
CA LEU A 70 -25.38 -6.51 0.45
C LEU A 70 -24.58 -5.21 0.55
N ALA A 71 -25.24 -4.09 0.80
CA ALA A 71 -24.57 -2.81 1.00
C ALA A 71 -23.63 -2.82 2.22
N ALA A 72 -24.06 -3.41 3.34
CA ALA A 72 -23.22 -3.56 4.53
C ALA A 72 -22.00 -4.47 4.28
N MET A 73 -22.18 -5.57 3.57
CA MET A 73 -21.06 -6.46 3.17
C MET A 73 -20.05 -5.74 2.28
N ARG A 74 -20.51 -4.99 1.27
CA ARG A 74 -19.61 -4.25 0.35
C ARG A 74 -18.93 -3.04 1.01
N ALA A 75 -19.52 -2.47 2.06
CA ALA A 75 -18.91 -1.39 2.85
C ALA A 75 -17.85 -1.89 3.85
N HIS A 76 -17.84 -3.17 4.19
CA HIS A 76 -16.89 -3.74 5.14
C HIS A 76 -15.64 -4.27 4.41
N GLU A 77 -14.46 -3.74 4.73
CA GLU A 77 -13.20 -4.01 4.00
C GLU A 77 -12.93 -5.51 3.77
N ALA A 78 -13.11 -6.32 4.80
CA ALA A 78 -12.86 -7.76 4.73
C ALA A 78 -13.99 -8.52 3.99
N ALA A 79 -15.26 -8.17 4.22
CA ALA A 79 -16.41 -8.83 3.60
C ALA A 79 -16.61 -8.45 2.13
N ALA A 80 -16.13 -7.26 1.72
CA ALA A 80 -16.27 -6.77 0.34
C ALA A 80 -15.65 -7.69 -0.73
N ARG A 81 -14.68 -8.52 -0.35
CA ARG A 81 -13.99 -9.45 -1.24
C ARG A 81 -14.63 -10.83 -1.30
N ILE A 82 -15.61 -11.13 -0.46
CA ILE A 82 -16.31 -12.41 -0.45
C ILE A 82 -17.29 -12.42 -1.62
N PRO A 83 -17.20 -13.40 -2.55
CA PRO A 83 -18.19 -13.54 -3.61
C PRO A 83 -19.55 -13.90 -3.03
N VAL A 84 -20.57 -13.28 -3.60
CA VAL A 84 -21.96 -13.44 -3.19
C VAL A 84 -22.78 -14.02 -4.34
N VAL A 85 -23.38 -15.18 -4.11
CA VAL A 85 -24.36 -15.78 -5.00
C VAL A 85 -25.74 -15.65 -4.36
N LEU A 86 -26.66 -15.01 -5.07
CA LEU A 86 -28.02 -14.84 -4.59
C LEU A 86 -28.90 -16.01 -5.06
N ILE A 87 -29.70 -16.54 -4.14
CA ILE A 87 -30.69 -17.58 -4.44
C ILE A 87 -32.07 -16.90 -4.49
N VAL A 88 -32.69 -16.96 -5.68
CA VAL A 88 -33.96 -16.25 -5.95
C VAL A 88 -35.05 -17.19 -6.45
N ASP A 89 -36.30 -16.78 -6.32
CA ASP A 89 -37.43 -17.48 -6.93
C ASP A 89 -37.56 -17.18 -8.42
N THR A 90 -37.34 -15.90 -8.78
CA THR A 90 -37.40 -15.42 -10.17
C THR A 90 -36.32 -14.36 -10.42
N LEU A 91 -35.74 -14.38 -11.62
CA LEU A 91 -34.82 -13.35 -12.04
C LEU A 91 -35.58 -12.06 -12.38
N THR A 92 -35.33 -11.00 -11.66
CA THR A 92 -35.90 -9.65 -11.87
C THR A 92 -34.85 -8.71 -12.45
N GLN A 93 -35.31 -7.55 -12.99
CA GLN A 93 -34.41 -6.51 -13.47
C GLN A 93 -33.50 -5.98 -12.33
N ASP A 94 -34.04 -5.83 -11.11
CA ASP A 94 -33.28 -5.36 -9.94
C ASP A 94 -32.06 -6.27 -9.65
N TRP A 95 -32.22 -7.59 -9.74
CA TRP A 95 -31.10 -8.53 -9.57
C TRP A 95 -30.07 -8.45 -10.69
N SER A 96 -30.54 -8.21 -11.93
CA SER A 96 -29.66 -8.01 -13.07
C SER A 96 -28.83 -6.72 -12.92
N ASP A 97 -29.44 -5.65 -12.46
CA ASP A 97 -28.77 -4.38 -12.21
C ASP A 97 -27.71 -4.52 -11.09
N ARG A 98 -28.03 -5.19 -10.01
CA ARG A 98 -27.09 -5.47 -8.89
C ARG A 98 -25.91 -6.34 -9.31
N LEU A 99 -26.11 -7.26 -10.23
CA LEU A 99 -25.03 -8.07 -10.80
C LEU A 99 -24.08 -7.19 -11.64
N VAL A 100 -24.63 -6.29 -12.46
CA VAL A 100 -23.83 -5.35 -13.27
C VAL A 100 -23.07 -4.35 -12.38
N GLU A 101 -23.70 -3.88 -11.31
CA GLU A 101 -23.08 -2.98 -10.33
C GLU A 101 -22.03 -3.67 -9.43
N GLY A 102 -21.92 -4.99 -9.47
CA GLY A 102 -20.99 -5.77 -8.65
C GLY A 102 -21.42 -5.92 -7.17
N ALA A 103 -22.67 -5.63 -6.86
CA ALA A 103 -23.22 -5.87 -5.52
C ALA A 103 -23.33 -7.37 -5.22
N ILE A 104 -23.58 -8.19 -6.24
CA ILE A 104 -23.57 -9.65 -6.21
C ILE A 104 -22.70 -10.18 -7.37
N ASP A 105 -22.16 -11.37 -7.22
CA ASP A 105 -21.28 -12.00 -8.21
C ASP A 105 -22.03 -12.96 -9.14
N ASP A 106 -23.15 -13.52 -8.67
CA ASP A 106 -24.02 -14.38 -9.46
C ASP A 106 -25.41 -14.53 -8.86
N VAL A 107 -26.35 -15.07 -9.67
CA VAL A 107 -27.72 -15.39 -9.26
C VAL A 107 -28.05 -16.82 -9.71
N ILE A 108 -28.65 -17.61 -8.82
CA ILE A 108 -29.22 -18.93 -9.13
C ILE A 108 -30.68 -18.97 -8.73
N MET A 109 -31.50 -19.64 -9.51
CA MET A 109 -32.91 -19.84 -9.17
C MET A 109 -33.10 -21.13 -8.35
N ARG A 110 -34.04 -21.09 -7.40
CA ARG A 110 -34.40 -22.31 -6.62
C ARG A 110 -34.83 -23.46 -7.49
N SER A 111 -35.49 -23.18 -8.61
CA SER A 111 -35.98 -24.13 -9.57
C SER A 111 -34.90 -24.71 -10.49
N ASP A 112 -33.68 -24.17 -10.45
CA ASP A 112 -32.61 -24.65 -11.34
C ASP A 112 -32.19 -26.07 -10.96
N GLU A 113 -31.73 -26.82 -11.96
CA GLU A 113 -31.16 -28.14 -11.77
C GLU A 113 -29.81 -28.07 -11.02
N ARG A 114 -29.47 -29.08 -10.24
CA ARG A 114 -28.20 -29.16 -9.49
C ARG A 114 -26.96 -29.03 -10.38
N SER A 115 -27.04 -29.54 -11.61
CA SER A 115 -25.96 -29.39 -12.60
C SER A 115 -25.70 -27.93 -12.95
N TYR A 116 -26.77 -27.11 -13.00
CA TYR A 116 -26.65 -25.66 -13.25
C TYR A 116 -26.07 -24.93 -12.04
N TRP A 117 -26.50 -25.26 -10.81
CA TRP A 117 -25.91 -24.72 -9.61
C TRP A 117 -24.39 -24.99 -9.57
N GLN A 118 -23.97 -26.24 -9.87
CA GLN A 118 -22.56 -26.62 -9.91
C GLN A 118 -21.80 -25.73 -10.89
N LEU A 119 -22.30 -25.60 -12.10
CA LEU A 119 -21.66 -24.78 -13.14
C LEU A 119 -21.48 -23.32 -12.68
N ARG A 120 -22.52 -22.73 -12.10
CA ARG A 120 -22.49 -21.32 -11.64
C ARG A 120 -21.50 -21.12 -10.49
N LEU A 121 -21.52 -21.98 -9.49
CA LEU A 121 -20.59 -21.91 -8.36
C LEU A 121 -19.13 -22.14 -8.81
N ASP A 122 -18.88 -23.08 -9.70
CA ASP A 122 -17.54 -23.31 -10.26
C ASP A 122 -17.04 -22.09 -11.04
N LEU A 123 -17.92 -21.40 -11.77
CA LEU A 123 -17.59 -20.17 -12.49
C LEU A 123 -17.24 -19.03 -11.54
N VAL A 124 -18.04 -18.80 -10.49
CA VAL A 124 -17.78 -17.77 -9.47
C VAL A 124 -16.46 -18.04 -8.78
N MET A 125 -16.24 -19.27 -8.30
CA MET A 125 -15.00 -19.65 -7.61
C MET A 125 -13.76 -19.54 -8.52
N ARG A 126 -13.90 -19.88 -9.81
CA ARG A 126 -12.82 -19.73 -10.78
C ARG A 126 -12.48 -18.26 -11.01
N ASN A 127 -13.50 -17.42 -11.22
CA ASN A 127 -13.31 -15.98 -11.42
C ASN A 127 -12.61 -15.34 -10.23
N GLN A 128 -13.00 -15.71 -9.02
CA GLN A 128 -12.34 -15.23 -7.81
C GLN A 128 -10.87 -15.66 -7.72
N ARG A 129 -10.57 -16.94 -8.00
CA ARG A 129 -9.17 -17.41 -8.03
C ARG A 129 -8.33 -16.62 -9.03
N THR A 130 -8.86 -16.40 -10.23
CA THR A 130 -8.18 -15.63 -11.27
C THR A 130 -7.97 -14.17 -10.83
N ALA A 131 -8.94 -13.56 -10.15
CA ALA A 131 -8.79 -12.20 -9.62
C ALA A 131 -7.67 -12.12 -8.55
N ILE A 132 -7.63 -13.07 -7.62
CA ILE A 132 -6.57 -13.16 -6.60
C ILE A 132 -5.19 -13.39 -7.23
N GLU A 133 -5.10 -14.28 -8.24
CA GLU A 133 -3.85 -14.53 -8.97
C GLU A 133 -3.38 -13.28 -9.73
N LEU A 134 -4.28 -12.55 -10.37
CA LEU A 134 -3.97 -11.29 -11.06
C LEU A 134 -3.51 -10.20 -10.08
N GLU A 135 -4.14 -10.06 -8.92
CA GLU A 135 -3.68 -9.17 -7.86
C GLU A 135 -2.26 -9.55 -7.40
N GLY A 136 -2.02 -10.84 -7.13
CA GLY A 136 -0.70 -11.34 -6.75
C GLY A 136 0.37 -11.10 -7.82
N LEU A 137 0.06 -11.35 -9.09
CA LEU A 137 0.97 -11.06 -10.21
C LEU A 137 1.20 -9.56 -10.40
N ARG A 138 0.17 -8.74 -10.19
CA ARG A 138 0.28 -7.29 -10.22
C ARG A 138 1.18 -6.77 -9.10
N ASP A 139 1.05 -7.31 -7.89
CA ASP A 139 1.92 -6.96 -6.76
C ASP A 139 3.37 -7.38 -7.00
N ILE A 140 3.60 -8.58 -7.56
CA ILE A 140 4.94 -9.04 -7.95
C ILE A 140 5.51 -8.13 -9.05
N ALA A 141 4.72 -7.78 -10.06
CA ALA A 141 5.13 -6.88 -11.13
C ALA A 141 5.43 -5.47 -10.60
N LEU A 142 4.66 -4.98 -9.63
CA LEU A 142 4.91 -3.71 -8.93
C LEU A 142 6.21 -3.72 -8.12
N ARG A 143 6.49 -4.84 -7.43
CA ARG A 143 7.74 -5.05 -6.69
C ARG A 143 8.95 -5.25 -7.60
N SER A 144 8.75 -5.79 -8.79
CA SER A 144 9.82 -6.00 -9.76
C SER A 144 10.22 -4.74 -10.56
N THR A 145 9.45 -3.66 -10.49
CA THR A 145 9.85 -2.37 -11.07
C THR A 145 10.81 -1.67 -10.11
N GLN A 146 12.02 -1.34 -10.58
CA GLN A 146 13.00 -0.59 -9.78
C GLN A 146 12.60 0.87 -9.59
N LEU A 147 11.69 1.36 -10.40
CA LEU A 147 11.30 2.76 -10.42
C LEU A 147 9.88 2.94 -9.88
N ASP A 148 9.67 4.05 -9.19
CA ASP A 148 8.36 4.53 -8.81
C ASP A 148 7.55 4.96 -10.03
N ARG A 149 6.27 4.62 -10.09
CA ARG A 149 5.43 4.85 -11.28
C ARG A 149 5.06 6.30 -11.50
N LEU A 150 4.95 7.07 -10.43
CA LEU A 150 4.60 8.47 -10.51
C LEU A 150 5.81 9.31 -10.90
N THR A 151 6.89 9.14 -10.16
CA THR A 151 8.06 10.02 -10.20
C THR A 151 9.15 9.53 -11.16
N GLY A 152 9.15 8.25 -11.53
CA GLY A 152 10.15 7.64 -12.41
C GLY A 152 11.55 7.51 -11.80
N ILE A 153 11.74 7.80 -10.52
CA ILE A 153 12.99 7.59 -9.77
C ILE A 153 12.96 6.26 -9.00
N TYR A 154 14.03 5.87 -8.35
CA TYR A 154 14.04 4.62 -7.58
C TYR A 154 12.91 4.58 -6.56
N ASN A 155 12.15 3.47 -6.55
CA ASN A 155 11.23 3.21 -5.45
C ASN A 155 12.01 2.83 -4.18
N ARG A 156 11.31 2.77 -3.05
CA ARG A 156 11.92 2.49 -1.74
C ARG A 156 12.78 1.23 -1.71
N GLU A 157 12.29 0.12 -2.27
CA GLU A 157 12.99 -1.18 -2.22
C GLU A 157 14.25 -1.16 -3.09
N ALA A 158 14.14 -0.65 -4.30
CA ALA A 158 15.27 -0.55 -5.22
C ALA A 158 16.33 0.44 -4.70
N LEU A 159 15.89 1.58 -4.16
CA LEU A 159 16.79 2.56 -3.55
C LEU A 159 17.61 1.96 -2.41
N LEU A 160 16.98 1.23 -1.48
CA LEU A 160 17.69 0.55 -0.39
C LEU A 160 18.67 -0.50 -0.93
N ALA A 161 18.27 -1.28 -1.93
CA ALA A 161 19.16 -2.27 -2.54
C ALA A 161 20.39 -1.61 -3.18
N GLU A 162 20.24 -0.49 -3.90
CA GLU A 162 21.34 0.27 -4.47
C GLU A 162 22.23 0.89 -3.37
N LEU A 163 21.64 1.44 -2.30
CA LEU A 163 22.40 1.98 -1.17
C LEU A 163 23.27 0.90 -0.50
N PHE A 164 22.78 -0.33 -0.36
CA PHE A 164 23.59 -1.43 0.16
C PHE A 164 24.77 -1.75 -0.78
N ARG A 165 24.54 -1.81 -2.10
CA ARG A 165 25.60 -2.05 -3.09
C ARG A 165 26.66 -0.94 -3.07
N GLU A 166 26.21 0.32 -3.03
CA GLU A 166 27.12 1.46 -2.95
C GLU A 166 27.86 1.51 -1.61
N THR A 167 27.24 1.14 -0.50
CA THR A 167 27.93 1.03 0.79
C THR A 167 29.04 0.01 0.75
N ASP A 168 28.82 -1.19 0.17
CA ASP A 168 29.86 -2.19 -0.02
C ASP A 168 30.99 -1.70 -0.92
N ARG A 169 30.66 -0.93 -1.97
CA ARG A 169 31.63 -0.34 -2.88
C ARG A 169 32.53 0.69 -2.16
N VAL A 170 31.92 1.68 -1.51
CA VAL A 170 32.65 2.75 -0.82
C VAL A 170 33.45 2.23 0.37
N GLN A 171 32.98 1.16 1.05
CA GLN A 171 33.73 0.50 2.11
C GLN A 171 35.02 -0.14 1.58
N ARG A 172 34.97 -0.82 0.44
CA ARG A 172 36.19 -1.39 -0.20
C ARG A 172 37.16 -0.32 -0.68
N MET A 173 36.64 0.82 -1.13
CA MET A 173 37.44 1.95 -1.63
C MET A 173 37.88 2.92 -0.52
N ASN A 174 37.41 2.72 0.72
CA ASN A 174 37.61 3.61 1.85
C ASN A 174 37.20 5.04 1.54
N SER A 175 36.08 5.21 0.80
CA SER A 175 35.52 6.49 0.41
C SER A 175 34.23 6.81 1.19
N PRO A 176 33.80 8.08 1.26
CA PRO A 176 32.60 8.46 1.98
C PRO A 176 31.34 8.18 1.15
N LEU A 177 30.22 7.92 1.86
CA LEU A 177 28.86 7.92 1.33
C LEU A 177 28.04 8.93 2.14
N SER A 178 27.43 9.90 1.48
CA SER A 178 26.47 10.80 2.12
C SER A 178 25.06 10.50 1.66
N LEU A 179 24.12 10.64 2.60
CA LEU A 179 22.69 10.60 2.36
C LEU A 179 22.08 11.96 2.64
N VAL A 180 21.23 12.42 1.73
CA VAL A 180 20.44 13.65 1.90
C VAL A 180 18.97 13.27 1.82
N LEU A 181 18.28 13.37 2.93
CA LEU A 181 16.84 13.18 3.01
C LEU A 181 16.17 14.55 2.99
N PHE A 182 15.18 14.77 2.16
CA PHE A 182 14.42 16.00 2.14
C PHE A 182 12.91 15.78 2.01
N ASP A 183 12.17 16.71 2.55
CA ASP A 183 10.72 16.63 2.68
C ASP A 183 10.13 18.00 2.34
N ILE A 184 9.05 17.99 1.58
CA ILE A 184 8.37 19.22 1.13
C ILE A 184 7.57 19.82 2.30
N ASP A 185 7.88 21.06 2.64
CA ASP A 185 7.25 21.77 3.75
C ASP A 185 5.72 21.91 3.51
N ASP A 186 4.94 21.58 4.54
CA ASP A 186 3.48 21.69 4.55
C ASP A 186 2.76 20.92 3.41
N PHE A 187 3.33 19.81 2.93
CA PHE A 187 2.75 19.03 1.81
C PHE A 187 1.30 18.60 2.06
N GLY A 188 0.95 18.24 3.30
CA GLY A 188 -0.42 17.92 3.70
C GLY A 188 -1.39 19.10 3.49
N HIS A 189 -0.94 20.34 3.71
CA HIS A 189 -1.73 21.53 3.42
C HIS A 189 -1.94 21.70 1.90
N TRP A 190 -0.88 21.50 1.10
CA TRP A 190 -0.98 21.54 -0.36
C TRP A 190 -1.92 20.49 -0.91
N ASN A 191 -1.86 19.26 -0.37
CA ASN A 191 -2.75 18.17 -0.75
C ASN A 191 -4.23 18.48 -0.45
N SER A 192 -4.50 19.08 0.70
CA SER A 192 -5.85 19.50 1.09
C SER A 192 -6.37 20.65 0.24
N ARG A 193 -5.51 21.55 -0.23
CA ARG A 193 -5.86 22.75 -1.00
C ARG A 193 -6.00 22.48 -2.49
N LEU A 194 -5.07 21.75 -3.09
CA LEU A 194 -4.94 21.59 -4.55
C LEU A 194 -5.46 20.22 -5.04
N GLY A 195 -5.61 19.26 -4.13
CA GLY A 195 -5.98 17.88 -4.45
C GLY A 195 -4.77 17.00 -4.81
N ILE A 196 -5.02 15.68 -4.85
CA ILE A 196 -4.00 14.65 -5.01
C ILE A 196 -3.30 14.79 -6.37
N ASP A 197 -4.06 14.90 -7.46
CA ASP A 197 -3.50 14.95 -8.83
C ASP A 197 -2.52 16.14 -9.02
N ALA A 198 -2.85 17.30 -8.42
CA ALA A 198 -1.99 18.48 -8.47
C ALA A 198 -0.72 18.32 -7.65
N CYS A 199 -0.80 17.62 -6.50
CA CYS A 199 0.37 17.30 -5.68
C CYS A 199 1.24 16.23 -6.33
N ASP A 200 0.66 15.28 -7.05
CA ASP A 200 1.40 14.30 -7.86
C ASP A 200 2.21 15.00 -8.95
N ASP A 201 1.61 15.98 -9.65
CA ASP A 201 2.34 16.82 -10.63
C ASP A 201 3.46 17.63 -9.96
N LEU A 202 3.23 18.16 -8.75
CA LEU A 202 4.26 18.84 -7.97
C LEU A 202 5.46 17.93 -7.68
N LEU A 203 5.23 16.68 -7.23
CA LEU A 203 6.29 15.70 -6.97
C LEU A 203 7.09 15.39 -8.24
N CYS A 204 6.42 15.22 -9.38
CA CYS A 204 7.07 15.02 -10.69
C CYS A 204 7.96 16.22 -11.08
N GLN A 205 7.47 17.46 -10.86
CA GLN A 205 8.25 18.66 -11.14
C GLN A 205 9.47 18.81 -10.21
N VAL A 206 9.36 18.42 -8.93
CA VAL A 206 10.51 18.39 -8.00
C VAL A 206 11.60 17.45 -8.54
N VAL A 207 11.22 16.24 -8.95
CA VAL A 207 12.16 15.27 -9.53
C VAL A 207 12.77 15.79 -10.83
N ALA A 208 11.98 16.38 -11.72
CA ALA A 208 12.46 16.93 -12.98
C ALA A 208 13.49 18.07 -12.80
N ARG A 209 13.37 18.86 -11.72
CA ARG A 209 14.34 19.90 -11.36
C ARG A 209 15.56 19.35 -10.61
N ALA A 210 15.38 18.34 -9.75
CA ALA A 210 16.46 17.76 -8.96
C ALA A 210 17.41 16.88 -9.80
N GLY A 211 16.84 16.08 -10.71
CA GLY A 211 17.60 15.10 -11.51
C GLY A 211 18.82 15.70 -12.25
N PRO A 212 18.70 16.83 -12.98
CA PRO A 212 19.83 17.44 -13.69
C PRO A 212 20.96 17.94 -12.78
N LEU A 213 20.70 18.12 -11.49
CA LEU A 213 21.71 18.55 -10.52
C LEU A 213 22.56 17.41 -9.97
N LEU A 214 22.12 16.18 -10.20
CA LEU A 214 22.77 14.95 -9.73
C LEU A 214 23.66 14.35 -10.82
N ARG A 215 24.66 13.59 -10.40
CA ARG A 215 25.55 12.86 -11.30
C ARG A 215 24.89 11.54 -11.71
N SER A 216 25.38 10.93 -12.78
CA SER A 216 24.83 9.67 -13.30
C SER A 216 24.92 8.48 -12.34
N TYR A 217 25.77 8.55 -11.32
CA TYR A 217 25.96 7.54 -10.29
C TYR A 217 25.40 7.95 -8.92
N ASP A 218 24.86 9.17 -8.79
CA ASP A 218 24.10 9.58 -7.62
C ASP A 218 22.73 8.89 -7.67
N LEU A 219 22.24 8.49 -6.51
CA LEU A 219 20.97 7.81 -6.38
C LEU A 219 19.90 8.82 -5.99
N LEU A 220 18.77 8.81 -6.69
CA LEU A 220 17.57 9.59 -6.32
C LEU A 220 16.41 8.63 -6.22
N GLY A 221 15.75 8.61 -5.08
CA GLY A 221 14.63 7.74 -4.85
C GLY A 221 13.52 8.39 -4.01
N TRP A 222 12.35 7.81 -4.13
CA TRP A 222 11.15 8.24 -3.42
C TRP A 222 10.71 7.15 -2.43
N PRO A 223 11.05 7.30 -1.13
CA PRO A 223 10.59 6.36 -0.10
C PRO A 223 9.08 6.39 0.13
N GLY A 224 8.40 7.44 -0.33
CA GLY A 224 6.94 7.59 -0.26
C GLY A 224 6.51 8.93 0.35
N LYS A 225 5.25 9.28 0.19
CA LYS A 225 4.61 10.54 0.61
C LYS A 225 5.28 11.75 -0.03
N ASP A 226 5.91 12.62 0.77
CA ASP A 226 6.55 13.89 0.45
C ASP A 226 8.07 13.87 0.68
N GLU A 227 8.63 12.70 0.99
CA GLU A 227 10.05 12.51 1.27
C GLU A 227 10.82 12.02 0.05
N PHE A 228 12.02 12.57 -0.16
CA PHE A 228 12.97 12.18 -1.18
C PHE A 228 14.32 11.86 -0.57
N LEU A 229 14.99 10.84 -1.08
CA LEU A 229 16.31 10.45 -0.63
C LEU A 229 17.33 10.50 -1.76
N VAL A 230 18.42 11.21 -1.53
CA VAL A 230 19.58 11.27 -2.43
C VAL A 230 20.74 10.53 -1.80
N GLY A 231 21.27 9.53 -2.49
CA GLY A 231 22.50 8.83 -2.13
C GLY A 231 23.67 9.37 -2.94
N LEU A 232 24.73 9.77 -2.28
CA LEU A 232 25.91 10.42 -2.88
C LEU A 232 27.17 9.60 -2.60
N PRO A 233 27.52 8.64 -3.47
CA PRO A 233 28.78 7.90 -3.38
C PRO A 233 30.00 8.83 -3.58
N ASP A 234 31.09 8.51 -2.94
CA ASP A 234 32.34 9.28 -2.99
C ASP A 234 32.17 10.76 -2.62
N CYS A 235 31.21 11.05 -1.71
CA CYS A 235 30.84 12.41 -1.32
C CYS A 235 30.84 12.54 0.20
N GLY A 236 31.72 13.39 0.72
CA GLY A 236 31.78 13.72 2.15
C GLY A 236 30.79 14.82 2.51
N THR A 237 30.57 15.04 3.82
CA THR A 237 29.58 15.97 4.39
C THR A 237 29.63 17.38 3.79
N ALA A 238 30.82 17.95 3.58
CA ALA A 238 30.96 19.30 3.05
C ALA A 238 30.43 19.41 1.60
N ASN A 239 30.74 18.43 0.76
CA ASN A 239 30.25 18.40 -0.63
C ASN A 239 28.76 18.07 -0.69
N ALA A 240 28.27 17.20 0.21
CA ALA A 240 26.85 16.90 0.33
C ALA A 240 26.07 18.16 0.75
N LEU A 241 26.58 18.94 1.70
CA LEU A 241 25.98 20.23 2.10
C LEU A 241 25.92 21.21 0.92
N ALA A 242 27.03 21.36 0.18
CA ALA A 242 27.07 22.24 -0.99
C ALA A 242 26.06 21.82 -2.09
N LEU A 243 25.92 20.52 -2.33
CA LEU A 243 24.90 20.01 -3.24
C LEU A 243 23.47 20.26 -2.71
N THR A 244 23.27 20.04 -1.41
CA THR A 244 21.96 20.26 -0.78
C THR A 244 21.53 21.73 -0.85
N GLU A 245 22.46 22.67 -0.63
CA GLU A 245 22.20 24.10 -0.84
C GLU A 245 21.81 24.41 -2.29
N ARG A 246 22.49 23.77 -3.24
CA ARG A 246 22.15 23.91 -4.66
C ARG A 246 20.77 23.32 -4.95
N LEU A 247 20.44 22.15 -4.42
CA LEU A 247 19.09 21.57 -4.53
C LEU A 247 18.04 22.51 -3.97
N ARG A 248 18.25 23.05 -2.75
CA ARG A 248 17.34 23.99 -2.11
C ARG A 248 17.06 25.24 -3.01
N VAL A 249 18.11 25.79 -3.58
CA VAL A 249 17.99 26.99 -4.42
C VAL A 249 17.42 26.66 -5.79
N GLU A 250 18.01 25.73 -6.54
CA GLU A 250 17.65 25.53 -7.95
C GLU A 250 16.33 24.76 -8.12
N VAL A 251 15.94 23.90 -7.18
CA VAL A 251 14.66 23.18 -7.23
C VAL A 251 13.52 24.05 -6.75
N PHE A 252 13.70 24.79 -5.62
CA PHE A 252 12.61 25.44 -4.89
C PHE A 252 12.53 26.98 -5.06
N ALA A 253 13.57 27.65 -5.54
CA ALA A 253 13.55 29.12 -5.70
C ALA A 253 12.48 29.62 -6.69
N SER A 254 12.18 28.84 -7.74
CA SER A 254 11.17 29.20 -8.73
C SER A 254 9.83 28.54 -8.39
N PRO A 255 8.70 29.28 -8.54
CA PRO A 255 7.39 28.69 -8.30
C PRO A 255 7.13 27.47 -9.18
N PHE A 256 6.27 26.59 -8.67
CA PHE A 256 5.76 25.42 -9.40
C PHE A 256 4.42 25.78 -10.04
N ARG A 257 4.16 25.22 -11.22
CA ARG A 257 2.86 25.38 -11.89
C ARG A 257 2.08 24.09 -11.75
N VAL A 258 1.05 24.09 -10.91
CA VAL A 258 0.20 22.93 -10.63
C VAL A 258 -1.27 23.36 -10.68
N ALA A 259 -2.12 22.56 -11.33
CA ALA A 259 -3.54 22.86 -11.52
C ALA A 259 -3.84 24.26 -12.07
N GLY A 260 -2.95 24.82 -12.89
CA GLY A 260 -3.08 26.19 -13.44
C GLY A 260 -2.67 27.31 -12.49
N GLU A 261 -2.32 27.02 -11.25
CA GLU A 261 -1.83 27.97 -10.26
C GLU A 261 -0.30 27.97 -10.20
N SER A 262 0.26 29.12 -9.75
CA SER A 262 1.68 29.28 -9.45
C SER A 262 1.87 29.23 -7.93
N VAL A 263 2.48 28.16 -7.44
CA VAL A 263 2.67 27.92 -6.00
C VAL A 263 4.15 27.95 -5.64
N ARG A 264 4.47 28.53 -4.49
CA ARG A 264 5.80 28.47 -3.89
C ARG A 264 5.80 27.43 -2.79
N VAL A 265 6.63 26.43 -2.93
CA VAL A 265 6.88 25.42 -1.91
C VAL A 265 8.35 25.42 -1.55
N SER A 266 8.65 25.01 -0.33
CA SER A 266 9.99 24.85 0.18
C SER A 266 10.19 23.41 0.67
N ALA A 267 11.40 23.08 1.11
CA ALA A 267 11.70 21.78 1.68
C ALA A 267 12.72 21.93 2.81
N CYS A 268 12.63 21.03 3.78
CA CYS A 268 13.63 20.83 4.81
C CYS A 268 14.55 19.65 4.42
N PHE A 269 15.82 19.71 4.84
CA PHE A 269 16.84 18.76 4.46
C PHE A 269 17.62 18.24 5.67
N GLY A 270 17.82 16.92 5.71
CA GLY A 270 18.68 16.24 6.68
C GLY A 270 19.82 15.52 5.98
N ILE A 271 21.06 15.73 6.43
CA ILE A 271 22.26 15.17 5.83
C ILE A 271 22.98 14.28 6.86
N ALA A 272 23.39 13.09 6.44
CA ALA A 272 24.31 12.23 7.18
C ALA A 272 25.38 11.63 6.25
N ALA A 273 26.58 11.43 6.78
CA ALA A 273 27.67 10.85 6.02
C ALA A 273 28.34 9.70 6.78
N SER A 274 28.90 8.76 6.03
CA SER A 274 29.55 7.59 6.58
C SER A 274 30.72 7.12 5.71
N HIS A 275 31.63 6.37 6.32
CA HIS A 275 32.71 5.65 5.65
C HIS A 275 32.47 4.13 5.77
N GLY A 276 31.37 3.64 5.11
CA GLY A 276 31.07 2.21 5.07
C GLY A 276 30.27 1.66 6.25
N ARG A 277 29.57 2.49 7.02
CA ARG A 277 28.53 2.01 7.97
C ARG A 277 27.29 1.56 7.20
N SER A 278 26.50 0.65 7.80
CA SER A 278 25.24 0.21 7.20
C SER A 278 24.36 1.39 6.73
N PRO A 279 23.83 1.37 5.51
CA PRO A 279 23.02 2.46 4.97
C PRO A 279 21.78 2.72 5.82
N VAL A 280 21.24 1.70 6.50
CA VAL A 280 20.10 1.86 7.44
C VAL A 280 20.46 2.76 8.62
N VAL A 281 21.67 2.64 9.16
CA VAL A 281 22.16 3.51 10.26
C VAL A 281 22.31 4.94 9.77
N VAL A 282 22.92 5.14 8.61
CA VAL A 282 23.15 6.46 8.03
C VAL A 282 21.82 7.14 7.67
N LEU A 283 20.86 6.36 7.16
CA LEU A 283 19.51 6.85 6.87
C LEU A 283 18.81 7.36 8.16
N ARG A 284 18.85 6.59 9.25
CA ARG A 284 18.29 7.02 10.54
C ARG A 284 18.96 8.30 11.07
N GLU A 285 20.24 8.49 10.79
CA GLU A 285 20.95 9.74 11.14
C GLU A 285 20.48 10.90 10.28
N ALA A 286 20.26 10.69 8.97
CA ALA A 286 19.70 11.68 8.06
C ALA A 286 18.26 12.07 8.46
N GLU A 287 17.44 11.10 8.87
CA GLU A 287 16.09 11.35 9.42
C GLU A 287 16.09 12.20 10.67
N LYS A 288 17.01 11.92 11.61
CA LYS A 288 17.16 12.76 12.80
C LYS A 288 17.56 14.18 12.42
N ALA A 289 18.49 14.34 11.48
CA ALA A 289 18.89 15.64 10.97
C ALA A 289 17.72 16.37 10.29
N LEU A 290 16.91 15.67 9.50
CA LEU A 290 15.69 16.22 8.91
C LEU A 290 14.68 16.65 9.97
N GLY A 291 14.48 15.84 11.03
CA GLY A 291 13.65 16.22 12.17
C GLY A 291 14.11 17.51 12.84
N TRP A 292 15.43 17.72 12.98
CA TRP A 292 15.99 18.98 13.51
C TRP A 292 15.79 20.14 12.53
N ALA A 293 15.90 19.90 11.22
CA ALA A 293 15.63 20.90 10.21
C ALA A 293 14.17 21.37 10.28
N LYS A 294 13.22 20.44 10.30
CA LYS A 294 11.77 20.74 10.45
C LYS A 294 11.48 21.52 11.75
N ALA A 295 12.12 21.17 12.86
CA ALA A 295 11.96 21.88 14.12
C ALA A 295 12.56 23.29 14.13
N ALA A 296 13.57 23.56 13.30
CA ALA A 296 14.20 24.87 13.14
C ALA A 296 13.38 25.82 12.23
N GLY A 297 12.48 25.30 11.43
CA GLY A 297 11.62 26.05 10.53
C GLY A 297 11.76 25.62 9.07
N PRO A 298 10.90 26.14 8.17
CA PRO A 298 10.93 25.79 6.76
C PRO A 298 12.26 26.19 6.08
N GLU A 299 12.55 25.58 4.94
CA GLU A 299 13.74 25.82 4.11
C GLU A 299 15.08 25.55 4.82
N THR A 300 15.08 24.75 5.88
CA THR A 300 16.26 24.53 6.75
C THR A 300 17.04 23.28 6.35
N ILE A 301 18.38 23.37 6.43
CA ILE A 301 19.31 22.25 6.24
C ILE A 301 19.99 21.94 7.55
N GLN A 302 20.02 20.68 7.96
CA GLN A 302 20.75 20.20 9.12
C GLN A 302 21.65 19.01 8.78
N CYS A 303 22.84 18.98 9.39
CA CYS A 303 23.77 17.86 9.23
C CYS A 303 23.87 17.10 10.55
N PHE A 304 23.81 15.78 10.46
CA PHE A 304 24.05 14.91 11.60
C PHE A 304 25.52 15.01 12.04
N GLY A 305 25.75 15.21 13.33
CA GLY A 305 27.11 15.36 13.89
C GLY A 305 27.74 16.75 13.70
N SER A 306 27.01 17.75 13.20
CA SER A 306 27.49 19.14 13.13
C SER A 306 27.52 19.80 14.52
N PRO A 307 28.56 20.57 14.89
CA PRO A 307 28.66 21.20 16.19
C PRO A 307 27.60 22.27 16.49
N ALA A 308 26.73 22.60 15.57
CA ALA A 308 25.62 23.54 15.77
C ALA A 308 24.49 22.99 16.68
N ASN A 309 24.57 21.74 17.14
CA ASN A 309 23.63 21.16 18.10
C ASN A 309 24.37 20.36 19.17
N PRO A 310 24.88 21.03 20.27
CA PRO A 310 25.76 20.41 21.26
C PRO A 310 25.07 19.43 22.23
N SER A 311 23.79 19.08 22.05
CA SER A 311 23.04 18.29 23.03
C SER A 311 23.02 16.79 22.84
N LEU A 312 23.81 16.21 21.92
CA LEU A 312 23.89 14.75 21.76
C LEU A 312 25.36 14.30 21.57
N SER A 313 26.08 14.17 22.70
CA SER A 313 27.24 13.29 22.78
C SER A 313 26.87 11.87 22.38
N PRO A 314 27.78 11.08 21.78
CA PRO A 314 27.47 9.70 21.38
C PRO A 314 27.14 8.90 22.64
N VAL A 315 25.87 8.58 22.82
CA VAL A 315 25.46 7.62 23.84
C VAL A 315 25.90 6.24 23.32
N THR A 316 26.88 5.68 23.99
CA THR A 316 27.32 4.29 23.85
C THR A 316 26.16 3.39 24.30
N PHE A 317 25.38 2.86 23.36
CA PHE A 317 24.42 1.80 23.67
C PHE A 317 25.07 0.44 23.37
N PHE A 318 25.68 -0.12 24.42
CA PHE A 318 25.69 -1.56 24.62
C PHE A 318 24.45 -1.91 25.44
N SER A 319 23.47 -2.56 24.84
CA SER A 319 22.67 -3.60 25.51
C SER A 319 21.86 -4.36 24.48
N SER A 320 22.10 -5.66 24.50
CA SER A 320 21.34 -6.74 23.91
C SER A 320 19.84 -6.63 24.23
N THR A 321 18.97 -6.74 23.23
CA THR A 321 17.73 -7.54 23.34
C THR A 321 17.06 -7.70 21.97
N SER A 322 16.83 -8.97 21.63
CA SER A 322 15.81 -9.58 20.76
C SER A 322 15.38 -8.83 19.47
N GLY A 323 15.75 -9.45 18.36
CA GLY A 323 15.23 -9.15 17.04
C GLY A 323 13.72 -9.45 16.94
N ASP A 324 12.93 -8.42 16.76
CA ASP A 324 11.55 -8.53 16.26
C ASP A 324 10.98 -7.19 15.75
N GLU A 325 11.79 -6.13 15.57
CA GLU A 325 11.29 -4.84 15.04
C GLU A 325 11.86 -4.45 13.68
N LEU A 326 12.23 -5.40 12.85
CA LEU A 326 12.81 -5.14 11.51
C LEU A 326 11.77 -4.95 10.40
N LEU A 327 10.46 -4.86 10.72
CA LEU A 327 9.39 -4.76 9.73
C LEU A 327 8.55 -3.48 9.77
N ALA A 328 8.96 -2.46 10.48
CA ALA A 328 8.26 -1.17 10.48
C ALA A 328 9.14 -0.08 9.83
N TRP A 329 9.31 -0.22 8.53
CA TRP A 329 9.76 0.81 7.60
C TRP A 329 8.92 0.75 6.33
#